data_5ef6112a33d8e4da4ae597dc551cae25
#
_entry.id   5ef6112a33d8e4da4ae597dc551cae25
#
_cell.length_a   1.000
_cell.length_b   1.000
_cell.length_c   1.000
_cell.angle_alpha   90.00
_cell.angle_beta   90.00
_cell.angle_gamma   90.00
#
_symmetry.space_group_name_H-M   'P 1'
#
loop_
_entity.id
_entity.type
_entity.pdbx_description
1 polymer ?
#
loop_
_entity_poly.entity_id
_entity_poly.type
_entity_poly.pdbx_seq_one_letter_code
_entity_poly.pdbx_strand_id
1 'polypeptide(L)'
;MMQLGHTQKTARFDLFRPAQPRDFKGLAPYILIKAQRAKAMDKSVMGLPEIKSRISVAARAMGRVGPDICLIAVSKVQPLPRVAAILAQGQRVFGENRVQEAAGKWPAFRDSYPDVQVHLIGPLQTNKARAAVALFDAIHTLDRIKLAEVLARLAQERGQTPDLFIQVNTGAEPQKAGVLPEQADDFIAAVRALDLPPVGLMCIPPDGLDPAPHFSMLARIAARNGLPGLSMGMSGDFETAIAHGATHVRVGSAIFGERVPG
;
A
#
# COMPACT_ATOMS: atom_id res chain seq x y z
N MET A 1 5.54 10.38 47.05
CA MET A 1 5.90 11.17 45.86
C MET A 1 6.71 10.29 44.93
N MET A 2 6.08 9.57 44.01
CA MET A 2 6.76 8.80 42.96
C MET A 2 6.28 9.36 41.62
N GLN A 3 7.20 10.00 40.88
CA GLN A 3 6.97 10.47 39.51
C GLN A 3 7.07 9.27 38.56
N LEU A 4 5.98 8.97 37.89
CA LEU A 4 5.96 8.04 36.75
C LEU A 4 6.28 8.84 35.48
N GLY A 5 7.51 8.68 35.01
CA GLY A 5 7.93 9.22 33.71
C GLY A 5 7.28 8.49 32.54
N HIS A 6 6.40 9.17 31.82
CA HIS A 6 5.89 8.71 30.53
C HIS A 6 6.95 8.96 29.44
N THR A 7 7.64 7.91 29.05
CA THR A 7 8.53 7.95 27.87
C THR A 7 7.69 7.74 26.62
N GLN A 8 7.36 8.84 25.94
CA GLN A 8 6.83 8.77 24.57
C GLN A 8 7.93 8.23 23.64
N LYS A 9 7.75 7.01 23.14
CA LYS A 9 8.51 6.50 22.01
C LYS A 9 8.01 7.18 20.74
N THR A 10 8.66 8.27 20.34
CA THR A 10 8.59 8.78 18.97
C THR A 10 9.28 7.76 18.06
N ALA A 11 8.49 7.03 17.28
CA ALA A 11 9.02 6.19 16.21
C ALA A 11 9.65 7.11 15.15
N ARG A 12 10.99 7.18 15.17
CA ARG A 12 11.77 7.76 14.08
C ARG A 12 11.64 6.85 12.87
N PHE A 13 11.14 7.39 11.78
CA PHE A 13 11.34 6.82 10.44
C PHE A 13 12.82 6.93 10.11
N ASP A 14 13.60 5.90 10.45
CA ASP A 14 15.01 5.83 10.07
C ASP A 14 15.14 5.35 8.64
N LEU A 15 15.57 6.28 7.85
CA LEU A 15 16.25 6.30 6.56
C LEU A 15 16.60 4.93 5.93
N PHE A 16 15.97 4.68 4.80
CA PHE A 16 16.34 3.68 3.81
C PHE A 16 17.83 3.80 3.42
N ARG A 17 18.66 2.87 3.87
CA ARG A 17 19.96 2.57 3.25
C ARG A 17 19.72 1.53 2.13
N PRO A 18 20.15 1.76 0.90
CA PRO A 18 20.09 0.73 -0.14
C PRO A 18 21.03 -0.42 0.22
N ALA A 19 20.46 -1.63 0.38
CA ALA A 19 21.23 -2.83 0.57
C ALA A 19 21.94 -3.25 -0.74
N GLN A 20 23.23 -3.67 -0.63
CA GLN A 20 24.00 -4.24 -1.74
C GLN A 20 23.42 -5.62 -2.13
N PRO A 21 23.37 -5.97 -3.42
CA PRO A 21 22.84 -7.25 -3.86
C PRO A 21 23.71 -8.40 -3.35
N ARG A 22 23.12 -9.34 -2.61
CA ARG A 22 23.75 -10.59 -2.22
C ARG A 22 23.53 -11.65 -3.29
N ASP A 23 24.56 -12.47 -3.53
CA ASP A 23 24.62 -13.50 -4.57
C ASP A 23 23.46 -14.49 -4.55
N PHE A 24 22.81 -14.63 -5.69
CA PHE A 24 21.68 -15.51 -5.95
C PHE A 24 22.16 -16.93 -6.28
N LYS A 25 22.10 -17.87 -5.36
CA LYS A 25 22.31 -19.30 -5.64
C LYS A 25 20.96 -20.03 -5.69
N GLY A 26 20.51 -20.36 -6.90
CA GLY A 26 19.48 -21.38 -7.11
C GLY A 26 18.34 -21.08 -8.10
N LEU A 27 17.63 -19.96 -8.02
CA LEU A 27 16.57 -19.58 -8.97
C LEU A 27 16.95 -18.40 -9.87
N ALA A 28 18.01 -17.73 -9.52
CA ALA A 28 18.49 -16.49 -10.13
C ALA A 28 18.81 -16.58 -11.64
N PRO A 29 19.46 -17.60 -12.18
CA PRO A 29 19.85 -17.58 -13.58
C PRO A 29 18.63 -17.58 -14.53
N TYR A 30 17.62 -18.36 -14.22
CA TYR A 30 16.43 -18.51 -15.07
C TYR A 30 15.52 -17.28 -15.05
N ILE A 31 15.36 -16.68 -13.87
CA ILE A 31 14.56 -15.46 -13.70
C ILE A 31 15.29 -14.24 -14.30
N LEU A 32 16.61 -14.17 -14.10
CA LEU A 32 17.44 -13.08 -14.61
C LEU A 32 17.54 -13.08 -16.14
N ILE A 33 17.68 -14.25 -16.78
CA ILE A 33 17.74 -14.40 -18.24
C ILE A 33 16.39 -14.00 -18.88
N LYS A 34 15.25 -14.35 -18.25
CA LYS A 34 13.94 -13.89 -18.69
C LYS A 34 13.69 -12.41 -18.43
N ALA A 35 14.20 -11.85 -17.34
CA ALA A 35 14.12 -10.43 -17.05
C ALA A 35 14.93 -9.59 -18.06
N GLN A 36 16.08 -10.08 -18.52
CA GLN A 36 16.87 -9.41 -19.58
C GLN A 36 16.18 -9.45 -20.95
N ARG A 37 15.42 -10.50 -21.27
CA ARG A 37 14.60 -10.58 -22.49
C ARG A 37 13.33 -9.72 -22.42
N ALA A 38 12.83 -9.39 -21.24
CA ALA A 38 11.69 -8.47 -21.04
C ALA A 38 12.06 -6.99 -21.32
N LYS A 39 13.32 -6.68 -21.67
CA LYS A 39 13.80 -5.33 -22.02
C LYS A 39 13.25 -4.79 -23.36
N ALA A 40 12.57 -5.61 -24.16
CA ALA A 40 11.77 -5.15 -25.29
C ALA A 40 10.36 -4.79 -24.81
N MET A 41 10.25 -3.88 -23.85
CA MET A 41 8.96 -3.40 -23.35
C MET A 41 8.35 -2.43 -24.35
N ASP A 42 7.04 -2.58 -24.56
CA ASP A 42 6.17 -1.68 -25.27
C ASP A 42 6.41 -0.22 -24.82
N LYS A 43 6.57 0.70 -25.78
CA LYS A 43 6.82 2.12 -25.53
C LYS A 43 5.69 2.84 -24.76
N SER A 44 4.55 2.19 -24.55
CA SER A 44 3.44 2.70 -23.73
C SER A 44 3.66 2.56 -22.22
N VAL A 45 4.70 1.82 -21.79
CA VAL A 45 5.02 1.61 -20.37
C VAL A 45 6.07 2.62 -19.94
N MET A 46 5.67 3.58 -19.12
CA MET A 46 6.58 4.60 -18.57
C MET A 46 7.68 4.01 -17.69
N GLY A 47 7.41 2.89 -17.07
CA GLY A 47 8.36 2.20 -16.21
C GLY A 47 8.58 2.85 -14.84
N LEU A 48 9.25 2.11 -13.97
CA LEU A 48 9.46 2.53 -12.57
C LEU A 48 10.26 3.85 -12.42
N PRO A 49 11.36 4.11 -13.19
CA PRO A 49 12.12 5.35 -13.05
C PRO A 49 11.30 6.60 -13.39
N GLU A 50 10.48 6.52 -14.43
CA GLU A 50 9.61 7.62 -14.86
C GLU A 50 8.56 7.95 -13.78
N ILE A 51 7.91 6.94 -13.23
CA ILE A 51 6.93 7.13 -12.15
C ILE A 51 7.58 7.73 -10.91
N LYS A 52 8.77 7.26 -10.51
CA LYS A 52 9.53 7.86 -9.39
C LYS A 52 9.90 9.32 -9.64
N SER A 53 10.29 9.66 -10.88
CA SER A 53 10.56 11.04 -11.28
C SER A 53 9.33 11.93 -11.14
N ARG A 54 8.17 11.49 -11.67
CA ARG A 54 6.90 12.23 -11.58
C ARG A 54 6.45 12.44 -10.13
N ILE A 55 6.55 11.40 -9.29
CA ILE A 55 6.29 11.51 -7.84
C ILE A 55 7.19 12.57 -7.21
N SER A 56 8.48 12.56 -7.53
CA SER A 56 9.44 13.53 -6.99
C SER A 56 9.15 14.96 -7.42
N VAL A 57 8.68 15.16 -8.65
CA VAL A 57 8.26 16.48 -9.16
C VAL A 57 7.01 16.95 -8.42
N ALA A 58 5.98 16.10 -8.33
CA ALA A 58 4.73 16.44 -7.66
C ALA A 58 4.94 16.73 -6.16
N ALA A 59 5.77 15.93 -5.47
CA ALA A 59 6.10 16.13 -4.06
C ALA A 59 6.80 17.49 -3.84
N ARG A 60 7.80 17.83 -4.66
CA ARG A 60 8.52 19.11 -4.58
C ARG A 60 7.63 20.32 -4.79
N ALA A 61 6.65 20.22 -5.70
CA ALA A 61 5.66 21.28 -5.90
C ALA A 61 4.83 21.59 -4.63
N MET A 62 4.75 20.63 -3.71
CA MET A 62 4.07 20.76 -2.42
C MET A 62 5.03 20.97 -1.24
N GLY A 63 6.29 21.32 -1.50
CA GLY A 63 7.31 21.48 -0.46
C GLY A 63 7.72 20.18 0.25
N ARG A 64 7.43 19.02 -0.35
CA ARG A 64 7.75 17.67 0.17
C ARG A 64 8.89 17.05 -0.65
N VAL A 65 9.53 16.01 -0.13
CA VAL A 65 10.52 15.24 -0.87
C VAL A 65 9.91 13.92 -1.39
N GLY A 66 10.43 13.42 -2.52
CA GLY A 66 9.92 12.19 -3.14
C GLY A 66 9.85 10.99 -2.19
N PRO A 67 10.85 10.74 -1.31
CA PRO A 67 10.80 9.67 -0.30
C PRO A 67 9.67 9.76 0.73
N ASP A 68 9.04 10.93 0.90
CA ASP A 68 7.86 11.06 1.77
C ASP A 68 6.61 10.38 1.19
N ILE A 69 6.69 9.97 -0.08
CA ILE A 69 5.60 9.31 -0.80
C ILE A 69 5.96 7.84 -1.01
N CYS A 70 5.24 6.97 -0.36
CA CYS A 70 5.35 5.53 -0.58
C CYS A 70 4.73 5.15 -1.93
N LEU A 71 5.55 4.72 -2.88
CA LEU A 71 5.08 4.14 -4.13
C LEU A 71 4.77 2.65 -3.93
N ILE A 72 3.52 2.28 -4.00
CA ILE A 72 3.06 0.90 -4.03
C ILE A 72 2.97 0.44 -5.49
N ALA A 73 3.89 -0.44 -5.92
CA ALA A 73 3.85 -1.05 -7.25
C ALA A 73 2.79 -2.16 -7.27
N VAL A 74 1.67 -1.93 -7.98
CA VAL A 74 0.52 -2.84 -7.98
C VAL A 74 0.78 -4.02 -8.90
N SER A 75 1.15 -5.17 -8.32
CA SER A 75 1.61 -6.38 -9.02
C SER A 75 0.55 -7.48 -9.16
N LYS A 76 -0.74 -7.15 -8.88
CA LYS A 76 -1.85 -8.09 -9.11
C LYS A 76 -1.87 -8.61 -10.55
N VAL A 77 -2.07 -9.91 -10.72
CA VAL A 77 -2.09 -10.63 -12.01
C VAL A 77 -0.85 -10.43 -12.89
N GLN A 78 0.25 -9.91 -12.34
CA GLN A 78 1.49 -9.76 -13.07
C GLN A 78 2.33 -11.05 -13.01
N PRO A 79 2.94 -11.49 -14.15
CA PRO A 79 3.83 -12.63 -14.18
C PRO A 79 5.05 -12.43 -13.29
N LEU A 80 5.54 -13.50 -12.64
CA LEU A 80 6.71 -13.46 -11.76
C LEU A 80 7.94 -12.77 -12.38
N PRO A 81 8.30 -12.97 -13.67
CA PRO A 81 9.44 -12.29 -14.28
C PRO A 81 9.30 -10.76 -14.32
N ARG A 82 8.08 -10.22 -14.49
CA ARG A 82 7.86 -8.77 -14.45
C ARG A 82 8.05 -8.23 -13.04
N VAL A 83 7.53 -8.93 -12.03
CA VAL A 83 7.70 -8.56 -10.62
C VAL A 83 9.19 -8.59 -10.25
N ALA A 84 9.92 -9.64 -10.62
CA ALA A 84 11.37 -9.77 -10.41
C ALA A 84 12.15 -8.62 -11.06
N ALA A 85 11.79 -8.19 -12.27
CA ALA A 85 12.44 -7.07 -12.95
C ALA A 85 12.27 -5.74 -12.21
N ILE A 86 11.12 -5.52 -11.57
CA ILE A 86 10.83 -4.31 -10.78
C ILE A 86 11.52 -4.38 -9.40
N LEU A 87 11.59 -5.57 -8.76
CA LEU A 87 12.40 -5.81 -7.57
C LEU A 87 13.88 -5.51 -7.82
N ALA A 88 14.42 -5.97 -8.96
CA ALA A 88 15.82 -5.74 -9.35
C ALA A 88 16.14 -4.25 -9.59
N GLN A 89 15.13 -3.42 -9.93
CA GLN A 89 15.24 -1.96 -10.03
C GLN A 89 15.15 -1.25 -8.67
N GLY A 90 15.10 -1.99 -7.55
CA GLY A 90 15.09 -1.44 -6.20
C GLY A 90 13.71 -1.07 -5.65
N GLN A 91 12.62 -1.48 -6.31
CA GLN A 91 11.29 -1.35 -5.71
C GLN A 91 11.12 -2.37 -4.58
N ARG A 92 10.55 -1.92 -3.45
CA ARG A 92 10.39 -2.78 -2.25
C ARG A 92 8.96 -2.85 -1.75
N VAL A 93 8.08 -1.92 -2.11
CA VAL A 93 6.69 -1.92 -1.67
C VAL A 93 5.78 -2.30 -2.83
N PHE A 94 5.02 -3.39 -2.65
CA PHE A 94 4.15 -3.95 -3.69
C PHE A 94 2.71 -4.08 -3.20
N GLY A 95 1.75 -3.97 -4.12
CA GLY A 95 0.33 -4.07 -3.82
C GLY A 95 -0.32 -5.28 -4.49
N GLU A 96 -1.08 -6.04 -3.70
CA GLU A 96 -1.86 -7.19 -4.16
C GLU A 96 -3.34 -7.03 -3.83
N ASN A 97 -4.19 -7.60 -4.67
CA ASN A 97 -5.64 -7.54 -4.45
C ASN A 97 -6.19 -8.79 -3.76
N ARG A 98 -5.50 -9.93 -3.83
CA ARG A 98 -6.01 -11.22 -3.36
C ARG A 98 -4.98 -11.96 -2.52
N VAL A 99 -5.42 -12.43 -1.35
CA VAL A 99 -4.56 -13.17 -0.40
C VAL A 99 -3.98 -14.43 -1.03
N GLN A 100 -4.78 -15.19 -1.79
CA GLN A 100 -4.32 -16.44 -2.40
C GLN A 100 -3.25 -16.22 -3.47
N GLU A 101 -3.42 -15.20 -4.32
CA GLU A 101 -2.41 -14.84 -5.32
C GLU A 101 -1.11 -14.42 -4.66
N ALA A 102 -1.19 -13.58 -3.64
CA ALA A 102 -0.03 -13.15 -2.88
C ALA A 102 0.68 -14.31 -2.17
N ALA A 103 -0.06 -15.23 -1.58
CA ALA A 103 0.49 -16.41 -0.90
C ALA A 103 1.27 -17.33 -1.86
N GLY A 104 0.86 -17.44 -3.11
CA GLY A 104 1.59 -18.21 -4.13
C GLY A 104 2.79 -17.48 -4.73
N LYS A 105 2.92 -16.17 -4.53
CA LYS A 105 3.92 -15.32 -5.17
C LYS A 105 5.05 -14.88 -4.24
N TRP A 106 4.71 -14.30 -3.09
CA TRP A 106 5.62 -13.52 -2.26
C TRP A 106 6.59 -14.29 -1.37
N PRO A 107 6.31 -15.52 -0.85
CA PRO A 107 7.27 -16.24 -0.03
C PRO A 107 8.62 -16.40 -0.72
N ALA A 108 8.66 -16.85 -1.97
CA ALA A 108 9.89 -17.04 -2.73
C ALA A 108 10.66 -15.72 -3.00
N PHE A 109 9.95 -14.59 -3.12
CA PHE A 109 10.60 -13.29 -3.26
C PHE A 109 11.16 -12.78 -1.92
N ARG A 110 10.49 -13.04 -0.80
CA ARG A 110 10.98 -12.65 0.54
C ARG A 110 12.27 -13.36 0.93
N ASP A 111 12.50 -14.59 0.48
CA ASP A 111 13.77 -15.30 0.68
C ASP A 111 14.94 -14.55 0.03
N SER A 112 14.69 -13.91 -1.13
CA SER A 112 15.72 -13.19 -1.88
C SER A 112 15.76 -11.69 -1.57
N TYR A 113 14.64 -11.12 -1.14
CA TYR A 113 14.44 -9.70 -0.81
C TYR A 113 13.76 -9.59 0.56
N PRO A 114 14.48 -9.77 1.68
CA PRO A 114 13.86 -9.79 3.01
C PRO A 114 13.29 -8.43 3.44
N ASP A 115 13.65 -7.36 2.74
CA ASP A 115 13.16 -5.99 2.93
C ASP A 115 11.92 -5.66 2.09
N VAL A 116 11.38 -6.64 1.34
CA VAL A 116 10.17 -6.42 0.55
C VAL A 116 8.93 -6.33 1.44
N GLN A 117 8.11 -5.32 1.20
CA GLN A 117 6.81 -5.12 1.83
C GLN A 117 5.69 -5.40 0.84
N VAL A 118 4.69 -6.12 1.30
CA VAL A 118 3.52 -6.49 0.50
C VAL A 118 2.26 -5.95 1.16
N HIS A 119 1.56 -5.06 0.48
CA HIS A 119 0.34 -4.41 0.97
C HIS A 119 -0.89 -5.05 0.33
N LEU A 120 -1.89 -5.40 1.14
CA LEU A 120 -3.20 -5.79 0.63
C LEU A 120 -4.01 -4.53 0.31
N ILE A 121 -4.30 -4.32 -0.96
CA ILE A 121 -5.05 -3.15 -1.45
C ILE A 121 -6.41 -3.53 -2.08
N GLY A 122 -6.76 -4.82 -2.08
CA GLY A 122 -8.07 -5.33 -2.47
C GLY A 122 -8.91 -5.76 -1.27
N PRO A 123 -10.21 -6.03 -1.46
CA PRO A 123 -11.12 -6.36 -0.37
C PRO A 123 -10.71 -7.63 0.36
N LEU A 124 -10.76 -7.57 1.70
CA LEU A 124 -10.40 -8.69 2.56
C LEU A 124 -11.66 -9.41 3.08
N GLN A 125 -11.84 -10.65 2.68
CA GLN A 125 -12.84 -11.52 3.29
C GLN A 125 -12.42 -11.93 4.70
N THR A 126 -13.36 -11.93 5.65
CA THR A 126 -13.09 -12.22 7.07
C THR A 126 -12.44 -13.59 7.29
N ASN A 127 -12.86 -14.62 6.52
CA ASN A 127 -12.26 -15.96 6.58
C ASN A 127 -10.83 -16.06 6.03
N LYS A 128 -10.33 -15.02 5.39
CA LYS A 128 -8.95 -14.93 4.88
C LYS A 128 -8.04 -14.06 5.78
N ALA A 129 -8.62 -13.43 6.83
CA ALA A 129 -7.89 -12.51 7.69
C ALA A 129 -6.64 -13.13 8.33
N ARG A 130 -6.70 -14.39 8.80
CA ARG A 130 -5.55 -15.08 9.39
C ARG A 130 -4.37 -15.22 8.41
N ALA A 131 -4.67 -15.60 7.16
CA ALA A 131 -3.64 -15.68 6.12
C ALA A 131 -3.14 -14.29 5.71
N ALA A 132 -4.02 -13.29 5.70
CA ALA A 132 -3.64 -11.91 5.39
C ALA A 132 -2.69 -11.33 6.43
N VAL A 133 -2.99 -11.44 7.72
CA VAL A 133 -2.12 -10.95 8.81
C VAL A 133 -0.76 -11.66 8.83
N ALA A 134 -0.67 -12.90 8.35
CA ALA A 134 0.60 -13.62 8.26
C ALA A 134 1.46 -13.20 7.08
N LEU A 135 0.85 -12.65 6.01
CA LEU A 135 1.51 -12.40 4.74
C LEU A 135 1.76 -10.93 4.46
N PHE A 136 0.83 -10.05 4.82
CA PHE A 136 0.90 -8.63 4.45
C PHE A 136 1.50 -7.77 5.55
N ASP A 137 2.28 -6.79 5.13
CA ASP A 137 2.88 -5.76 6.01
C ASP A 137 1.89 -4.61 6.25
N ALA A 138 0.94 -4.39 5.31
CA ALA A 138 -0.15 -3.44 5.45
C ALA A 138 -1.45 -3.96 4.82
N ILE A 139 -2.60 -3.57 5.37
CA ILE A 139 -3.95 -3.84 4.86
C ILE A 139 -4.67 -2.50 4.69
N HIS A 140 -5.03 -2.16 3.44
CA HIS A 140 -5.60 -0.85 3.09
C HIS A 140 -7.14 -0.84 3.04
N THR A 141 -7.78 -1.94 3.35
CA THR A 141 -9.20 -2.19 3.05
C THR A 141 -10.02 -2.59 4.27
N LEU A 142 -9.69 -2.03 5.44
CA LEU A 142 -10.52 -2.19 6.63
C LEU A 142 -11.77 -1.31 6.49
N ASP A 143 -12.95 -1.94 6.35
CA ASP A 143 -14.19 -1.27 5.96
C ASP A 143 -15.42 -1.65 6.80
N ARG A 144 -15.28 -2.55 7.78
CA ARG A 144 -16.39 -3.02 8.61
C ARG A 144 -15.93 -3.57 9.95
N ILE A 145 -16.77 -3.39 10.96
CA ILE A 145 -16.43 -3.74 12.36
C ILE A 145 -16.15 -5.24 12.54
N LYS A 146 -16.93 -6.11 11.89
CA LYS A 146 -16.70 -7.56 11.93
C LYS A 146 -15.30 -7.97 11.45
N LEU A 147 -14.71 -7.25 10.51
CA LEU A 147 -13.34 -7.49 10.08
C LEU A 147 -12.35 -6.95 11.12
N ALA A 148 -12.61 -5.77 11.69
CA ALA A 148 -11.78 -5.18 12.73
C ALA A 148 -11.68 -6.10 13.97
N GLU A 149 -12.81 -6.63 14.44
CA GLU A 149 -12.85 -7.60 15.57
C GLU A 149 -11.97 -8.83 15.31
N VAL A 150 -12.04 -9.38 14.10
CA VAL A 150 -11.19 -10.53 13.74
C VAL A 150 -9.72 -10.15 13.66
N LEU A 151 -9.38 -8.98 13.10
CA LEU A 151 -8.01 -8.50 13.04
C LEU A 151 -7.46 -8.20 14.44
N ALA A 152 -8.25 -7.61 15.33
CA ALA A 152 -7.86 -7.34 16.72
C ALA A 152 -7.51 -8.63 17.47
N ARG A 153 -8.37 -9.65 17.37
CA ARG A 153 -8.08 -10.97 17.96
C ARG A 153 -6.80 -11.57 17.40
N LEU A 154 -6.59 -11.51 16.07
CA LEU A 154 -5.38 -12.03 15.44
C LEU A 154 -4.12 -11.24 15.82
N ALA A 155 -4.24 -9.91 16.03
CA ALA A 155 -3.17 -9.08 16.53
C ALA A 155 -2.75 -9.48 17.95
N GLN A 156 -3.72 -9.72 18.83
CA GLN A 156 -3.47 -10.22 20.20
C GLN A 156 -2.82 -11.61 20.19
N GLU A 157 -3.31 -12.54 19.36
CA GLU A 157 -2.73 -13.89 19.22
C GLU A 157 -1.26 -13.86 18.75
N ARG A 158 -0.87 -12.88 17.94
CA ARG A 158 0.46 -12.79 17.31
C ARG A 158 1.42 -11.82 18.00
N GLY A 159 0.90 -10.93 18.84
CA GLY A 159 1.66 -9.81 19.42
C GLY A 159 2.05 -8.72 18.41
N GLN A 160 1.51 -8.76 17.19
CA GLN A 160 1.76 -7.77 16.15
C GLN A 160 0.60 -7.73 15.15
N THR A 161 0.42 -6.59 14.49
CA THR A 161 -0.54 -6.38 13.42
C THR A 161 0.13 -5.71 12.21
N PRO A 162 -0.33 -5.98 10.96
CA PRO A 162 0.02 -5.15 9.82
C PRO A 162 -0.43 -3.71 10.04
N ASP A 163 0.18 -2.77 9.33
CA ASP A 163 -0.34 -1.41 9.24
C ASP A 163 -1.76 -1.41 8.67
N LEU A 164 -2.68 -0.73 9.32
CA LEU A 164 -4.09 -0.74 8.94
C LEU A 164 -4.54 0.62 8.42
N PHE A 165 -5.09 0.64 7.21
CA PHE A 165 -5.80 1.79 6.65
C PHE A 165 -7.29 1.48 6.60
N ILE A 166 -8.11 2.42 7.07
CA ILE A 166 -9.56 2.34 6.94
C ILE A 166 -9.94 2.84 5.55
N GLN A 167 -10.68 2.02 4.80
CA GLN A 167 -11.20 2.39 3.50
C GLN A 167 -12.48 3.22 3.66
N VAL A 168 -12.48 4.41 3.06
CA VAL A 168 -13.63 5.32 3.00
C VAL A 168 -14.20 5.35 1.59
N ASN A 169 -15.50 5.13 1.44
CA ASN A 169 -16.25 5.24 0.19
C ASN A 169 -16.63 6.70 -0.04
N THR A 170 -15.70 7.48 -0.52
CA THR A 170 -15.85 8.94 -0.69
C THR A 170 -16.90 9.35 -1.73
N GLY A 171 -17.33 8.44 -2.59
CA GLY A 171 -18.39 8.66 -3.58
C GLY A 171 -19.76 8.20 -3.11
N ALA A 172 -19.88 7.59 -1.94
CA ALA A 172 -21.10 6.96 -1.41
C ALA A 172 -21.77 6.01 -2.44
N GLU A 173 -20.94 5.29 -3.23
CA GLU A 173 -21.41 4.35 -4.26
C GLU A 173 -21.79 3.01 -3.62
N PRO A 174 -23.05 2.54 -3.70
CA PRO A 174 -23.52 1.36 -2.98
C PRO A 174 -22.74 0.06 -3.32
N GLN A 175 -22.17 -0.03 -4.53
CA GLN A 175 -21.42 -1.18 -5.00
C GLN A 175 -19.94 -1.17 -4.58
N LYS A 176 -19.43 -0.07 -4.03
CA LYS A 176 -18.03 0.04 -3.59
C LYS A 176 -17.88 -0.23 -2.11
N ALA A 177 -16.78 -0.92 -1.75
CA ALA A 177 -16.36 -1.12 -0.38
C ALA A 177 -15.90 0.19 0.28
N GLY A 178 -15.95 0.23 1.59
CA GLY A 178 -15.54 1.37 2.40
C GLY A 178 -16.68 1.91 3.27
N VAL A 179 -16.32 2.45 4.42
CA VAL A 179 -17.29 3.16 5.29
C VAL A 179 -17.70 4.47 4.64
N LEU A 180 -18.93 4.90 4.87
CA LEU A 180 -19.40 6.20 4.37
C LEU A 180 -18.67 7.36 5.07
N PRO A 181 -18.42 8.49 4.41
CA PRO A 181 -17.69 9.61 4.98
C PRO A 181 -18.26 10.13 6.31
N GLU A 182 -19.59 10.14 6.44
CA GLU A 182 -20.30 10.54 7.66
C GLU A 182 -20.16 9.54 8.81
N GLN A 183 -19.83 8.28 8.52
CA GLN A 183 -19.64 7.21 9.51
C GLN A 183 -18.16 7.01 9.87
N ALA A 184 -17.24 7.69 9.19
CA ALA A 184 -15.82 7.41 9.30
C ALA A 184 -15.27 7.68 10.71
N ASP A 185 -15.71 8.75 11.38
CA ASP A 185 -15.22 9.13 12.71
C ASP A 185 -15.62 8.09 13.76
N ASP A 186 -16.89 7.68 13.76
CA ASP A 186 -17.40 6.65 14.68
C ASP A 186 -16.73 5.30 14.42
N PHE A 187 -16.51 4.96 13.15
CA PHE A 187 -15.80 3.73 12.78
C PHE A 187 -14.35 3.74 13.24
N ILE A 188 -13.62 4.86 13.07
CA ILE A 188 -12.24 5.01 13.55
C ILE A 188 -12.20 4.86 15.08
N ALA A 189 -13.12 5.49 15.80
CA ALA A 189 -13.21 5.38 17.25
C ALA A 189 -13.48 3.94 17.69
N ALA A 190 -14.41 3.23 17.03
CA ALA A 190 -14.72 1.82 17.31
C ALA A 190 -13.51 0.90 17.04
N VAL A 191 -12.76 1.13 15.96
CA VAL A 191 -11.54 0.36 15.65
C VAL A 191 -10.46 0.58 16.71
N ARG A 192 -10.26 1.82 17.16
CA ARG A 192 -9.32 2.15 18.26
C ARG A 192 -9.71 1.50 19.58
N ALA A 193 -11.01 1.41 19.87
CA ALA A 193 -11.52 0.76 21.08
C ALA A 193 -11.25 -0.76 21.12
N LEU A 194 -10.90 -1.38 19.98
CA LEU A 194 -10.45 -2.77 19.87
C LEU A 194 -8.93 -2.95 20.04
N ASP A 195 -8.21 -1.95 20.53
CA ASP A 195 -6.74 -1.90 20.57
C ASP A 195 -6.10 -2.16 19.19
N LEU A 196 -6.76 -1.66 18.14
CA LEU A 196 -6.34 -1.81 16.76
C LEU A 196 -6.12 -0.43 16.12
N PRO A 197 -4.96 0.23 16.39
CA PRO A 197 -4.73 1.60 15.93
C PRO A 197 -4.57 1.65 14.40
N PRO A 198 -5.47 2.33 13.66
CA PRO A 198 -5.24 2.55 12.23
C PRO A 198 -4.14 3.58 12.03
N VAL A 199 -3.30 3.39 11.00
CA VAL A 199 -2.22 4.32 10.64
C VAL A 199 -2.67 5.38 9.62
N GLY A 200 -3.82 5.17 8.97
CA GLY A 200 -4.31 6.09 7.94
C GLY A 200 -5.65 5.70 7.34
N LEU A 201 -6.02 6.46 6.31
CA LEU A 201 -7.22 6.23 5.52
C LEU A 201 -6.87 5.89 4.07
N MET A 202 -7.78 5.18 3.39
CA MET A 202 -7.68 4.86 1.97
C MET A 202 -8.97 5.22 1.25
N CYS A 203 -8.88 5.72 0.02
CA CYS A 203 -10.02 5.81 -0.87
C CYS A 203 -9.69 5.45 -2.32
N ILE A 204 -10.76 5.13 -3.06
CA ILE A 204 -10.78 5.00 -4.51
C ILE A 204 -11.94 5.90 -4.97
N PRO A 205 -11.67 7.09 -5.52
CA PRO A 205 -12.72 7.99 -6.02
C PRO A 205 -13.64 7.33 -7.06
N PRO A 206 -14.83 7.85 -7.29
CA PRO A 206 -15.68 7.43 -8.40
C PRO A 206 -14.96 7.56 -9.73
N ASP A 207 -15.16 6.56 -10.61
CA ASP A 207 -14.57 6.55 -11.93
C ASP A 207 -15.22 7.66 -12.81
N GLY A 208 -14.40 8.31 -13.62
CA GLY A 208 -14.87 9.38 -14.54
C GLY A 208 -15.21 10.72 -13.88
N LEU A 209 -15.06 10.88 -12.56
CA LEU A 209 -15.23 12.15 -11.85
C LEU A 209 -13.89 12.78 -11.49
N ASP A 210 -13.90 14.10 -11.21
CA ASP A 210 -12.73 14.78 -10.65
C ASP A 210 -12.36 14.17 -9.29
N PRO A 211 -11.16 13.60 -9.11
CA PRO A 211 -10.76 12.98 -7.86
C PRO A 211 -10.42 14.00 -6.75
N ALA A 212 -10.12 15.24 -7.07
CA ALA A 212 -9.61 16.24 -6.13
C ALA A 212 -10.56 16.49 -4.92
N PRO A 213 -11.91 16.64 -5.09
CA PRO A 213 -12.83 16.77 -3.96
C PRO A 213 -12.80 15.56 -3.02
N HIS A 214 -12.66 14.35 -3.56
CA HIS A 214 -12.61 13.10 -2.81
C HIS A 214 -11.31 12.99 -2.00
N PHE A 215 -10.16 13.34 -2.60
CA PHE A 215 -8.87 13.40 -1.90
C PHE A 215 -8.88 14.45 -0.79
N SER A 216 -9.42 15.65 -1.04
CA SER A 216 -9.58 16.68 -0.02
C SER A 216 -10.49 16.22 1.13
N MET A 217 -11.57 15.50 0.82
CA MET A 217 -12.47 14.93 1.84
C MET A 217 -11.73 13.93 2.72
N LEU A 218 -11.01 12.98 2.12
CA LEU A 218 -10.23 11.98 2.85
C LEU A 218 -9.19 12.64 3.76
N ALA A 219 -8.47 13.64 3.25
CA ALA A 219 -7.45 14.37 4.00
C ALA A 219 -8.06 15.09 5.22
N ARG A 220 -9.24 15.72 5.08
CA ARG A 220 -9.93 16.35 6.22
C ARG A 220 -10.37 15.34 7.27
N ILE A 221 -10.90 14.17 6.85
CA ILE A 221 -11.28 13.11 7.79
C ILE A 221 -10.04 12.60 8.54
N ALA A 222 -8.94 12.35 7.85
CA ALA A 222 -7.70 11.89 8.45
C ALA A 222 -7.14 12.91 9.45
N ALA A 223 -7.08 14.19 9.08
CA ALA A 223 -6.54 15.27 9.91
C ALA A 223 -7.30 15.42 11.23
N ARG A 224 -8.64 15.47 11.20
CA ARG A 224 -9.46 15.62 12.43
C ARG A 224 -9.38 14.39 13.34
N ASN A 225 -8.97 13.22 12.80
CA ASN A 225 -8.76 12.00 13.56
C ASN A 225 -7.28 11.74 13.93
N GLY A 226 -6.37 12.66 13.59
CA GLY A 226 -4.94 12.51 13.89
C GLY A 226 -4.29 11.33 13.16
N LEU A 227 -4.77 11.00 11.93
CA LEU A 227 -4.25 9.92 11.10
C LEU A 227 -3.31 10.50 10.03
N PRO A 228 -1.99 10.17 10.07
CA PRO A 228 -1.03 10.73 9.13
C PRO A 228 -1.04 10.06 7.75
N GLY A 229 -1.49 8.81 7.66
CA GLY A 229 -1.46 8.01 6.44
C GLY A 229 -2.62 8.33 5.49
N LEU A 230 -2.31 8.61 4.21
CA LEU A 230 -3.30 8.81 3.15
C LEU A 230 -2.93 7.94 1.95
N SER A 231 -3.63 6.80 1.81
CA SER A 231 -3.49 5.90 0.67
C SER A 231 -4.53 6.25 -0.39
N MET A 232 -4.12 7.07 -1.36
CA MET A 232 -4.97 7.57 -2.43
C MET A 232 -4.14 7.92 -3.66
N GLY A 233 -4.76 7.92 -4.84
CA GLY A 233 -4.08 8.12 -6.11
C GLY A 233 -3.61 6.82 -6.77
N MET A 234 -3.89 6.71 -8.05
CA MET A 234 -3.54 5.61 -8.95
C MET A 234 -2.82 6.13 -10.20
N SER A 235 -2.62 5.28 -11.20
CA SER A 235 -1.84 5.63 -12.41
C SER A 235 -2.29 6.92 -13.13
N GLY A 236 -3.59 7.27 -13.05
CA GLY A 236 -4.15 8.42 -13.76
C GLY A 236 -4.26 9.70 -12.92
N ASP A 237 -4.13 9.61 -11.59
CA ASP A 237 -4.47 10.73 -10.69
C ASP A 237 -3.53 10.89 -9.48
N PHE A 238 -2.41 10.15 -9.45
CA PHE A 238 -1.51 10.17 -8.29
C PHE A 238 -0.86 11.53 -8.04
N GLU A 239 -0.59 12.33 -9.07
CA GLU A 239 -0.08 13.70 -8.89
C GLU A 239 -1.11 14.59 -8.19
N THR A 240 -2.37 14.50 -8.60
CA THR A 240 -3.47 15.19 -7.91
C THR A 240 -3.57 14.72 -6.47
N ALA A 241 -3.46 13.40 -6.23
CA ALA A 241 -3.48 12.86 -4.87
C ALA A 241 -2.32 13.39 -4.01
N ILE A 242 -1.10 13.50 -4.56
CA ILE A 242 0.06 14.08 -3.88
C ILE A 242 -0.18 15.54 -3.52
N ALA A 243 -0.78 16.32 -4.42
CA ALA A 243 -1.16 17.71 -4.17
C ALA A 243 -2.18 17.84 -3.01
N HIS A 244 -2.98 16.81 -2.77
CA HIS A 244 -3.93 16.73 -1.66
C HIS A 244 -3.40 15.96 -0.43
N GLY A 245 -2.09 15.72 -0.34
CA GLY A 245 -1.45 15.17 0.85
C GLY A 245 -1.25 13.66 0.85
N ALA A 246 -1.43 12.94 -0.27
CA ALA A 246 -1.17 11.50 -0.32
C ALA A 246 0.20 11.15 0.25
N THR A 247 0.24 10.11 1.07
CA THR A 247 1.46 9.48 1.59
C THR A 247 1.77 8.16 0.90
N HIS A 248 0.74 7.53 0.32
CA HIS A 248 0.84 6.26 -0.41
C HIS A 248 0.09 6.40 -1.73
N VAL A 249 0.77 6.12 -2.84
CA VAL A 249 0.19 6.06 -4.18
C VAL A 249 0.31 4.66 -4.76
N ARG A 250 -0.69 4.22 -5.51
CA ARG A 250 -0.81 2.84 -6.00
C ARG A 250 -0.76 2.81 -7.52
N VAL A 251 0.39 2.47 -8.09
CA VAL A 251 0.62 2.52 -9.53
C VAL A 251 0.86 1.12 -10.09
N GLY A 252 0.08 0.72 -11.08
CA GLY A 252 0.14 -0.61 -11.71
C GLY A 252 0.51 -0.56 -13.17
N SER A 253 -0.45 -0.29 -14.06
CA SER A 253 -0.28 -0.34 -15.51
C SER A 253 0.85 0.54 -16.02
N ALA A 254 1.06 1.71 -15.44
CA ALA A 254 2.15 2.61 -15.80
C ALA A 254 3.55 2.05 -15.47
N ILE A 255 3.67 1.10 -14.53
CA ILE A 255 4.93 0.42 -14.17
C ILE A 255 5.11 -0.89 -14.94
N PHE A 256 4.06 -1.73 -14.96
CA PHE A 256 4.13 -3.10 -15.46
C PHE A 256 3.66 -3.26 -16.91
N GLY A 257 3.02 -2.24 -17.48
CA GLY A 257 2.33 -2.32 -18.77
C GLY A 257 0.93 -2.94 -18.63
N GLU A 258 0.29 -3.17 -19.77
CA GLU A 258 -1.02 -3.81 -19.84
C GLU A 258 -1.00 -5.24 -19.25
N ARG A 259 -2.17 -5.66 -18.79
CA ARG A 259 -2.33 -7.03 -18.28
C ARG A 259 -2.15 -8.02 -19.43
N VAL A 260 -1.36 -9.06 -19.20
CA VAL A 260 -1.34 -10.21 -20.12
C VAL A 260 -2.66 -10.95 -19.92
N PRO A 261 -3.48 -11.13 -20.97
CA PRO A 261 -4.64 -12.01 -20.88
C PRO A 261 -4.18 -13.39 -20.43
N GLY A 262 -4.80 -13.92 -19.36
CA GLY A 262 -4.53 -15.28 -18.87
C GLY A 262 -5.27 -16.30 -19.67
#